data_a4c7099dd7a324920f82dc9269e5a20d
#
_entry.id   a4c7099dd7a324920f82dc9269e5a20d
#
_cell.length_a   1.000
_cell.length_b   1.000
_cell.length_c   1.000
_cell.angle_alpha   90.00
_cell.angle_beta   90.00
_cell.angle_gamma   90.00
#
_symmetry.space_group_name_H-M   'P 1'
#
loop_
_entity.id
_entity.type
_entity.pdbx_description
1 polymer ?
#
loop_
_entity_poly.entity_id
_entity_poly.type
_entity_poly.pdbx_seq_one_letter_code
_entity_poly.pdbx_strand_id
1 'polypeptide(L)'
;MSKNKKENQQIKNKNKAERPRKRRNSHIPRWDRLDNTAHLFPVIAGESMTNTYRIAVELTEEVDGAKLQEALNIVLPKFDLFNVRMRTGFFWYYFEENGKKAPTVKQEHTYPCRFIQPNKYRGYMFRVRYYKKRISLEVFHVLTDGMGGINFLKELTYQYLRLVHPELREKVGDSLSADTSLNREDSFLRNYRKSAKKGYQSKKAYQIKGEKLDAEQFGVIHGYVKIPALKEVCHRYGLSINEYLVATYVWSIYKECLHGMTSDRAIRAAVPVNLRPFFDSVTTKNFFVMVSAELVPDQENLSYEEVLERVKRSLRSQINKEHLEELFSYNVSNQQNLFARAVPLFLKNIAIRLVYTQSALANSTTITNIGNIKLEPEYEPYVQMFHAFLAMSKGQLLKATICSYQDTLAITFSSMLAEAHVQRAFFRQLAADGLEVTIESNGVYV
;
A
#
# COMPACT_ATOMS: atom_id res chain seq x y z
N MET A 1 72.76 -7.49 38.23
CA MET A 1 71.62 -6.72 37.67
C MET A 1 70.79 -7.49 36.64
N SER A 2 70.80 -8.82 36.60
CA SER A 2 70.13 -9.61 35.55
C SER A 2 68.95 -10.51 36.03
N LYS A 3 68.71 -10.70 37.32
CA LYS A 3 67.62 -11.54 37.84
C LYS A 3 66.30 -10.76 38.02
N ASN A 4 66.33 -9.50 38.36
CA ASN A 4 65.10 -8.71 38.58
C ASN A 4 64.32 -8.32 37.30
N LYS A 5 64.91 -8.44 36.10
CA LYS A 5 64.19 -8.17 34.84
C LYS A 5 63.34 -9.33 34.36
N LYS A 6 63.65 -10.54 34.71
CA LYS A 6 62.88 -11.74 34.31
C LYS A 6 61.64 -11.98 35.18
N GLU A 7 61.68 -11.64 36.45
CA GLU A 7 60.53 -11.77 37.35
C GLU A 7 59.44 -10.70 37.04
N ASN A 8 59.84 -9.48 36.72
CA ASN A 8 58.89 -8.40 36.32
C ASN A 8 58.20 -8.68 34.96
N GLN A 9 58.80 -9.45 34.06
CA GLN A 9 58.18 -9.87 32.82
C GLN A 9 57.18 -11.05 33.01
N GLN A 10 57.43 -11.95 33.96
CA GLN A 10 56.51 -13.03 34.27
C GLN A 10 55.26 -12.53 35.01
N ILE A 11 55.37 -11.51 35.88
CA ILE A 11 54.23 -10.90 36.58
C ILE A 11 53.37 -10.08 35.61
N LYS A 12 53.94 -9.42 34.58
CA LYS A 12 53.18 -8.72 33.53
C LYS A 12 52.42 -9.68 32.59
N ASN A 13 52.90 -10.88 32.40
CA ASN A 13 52.25 -11.86 31.55
C ASN A 13 51.11 -12.67 32.27
N LYS A 14 51.15 -12.76 33.59
CA LYS A 14 50.08 -13.41 34.38
C LYS A 14 48.84 -12.53 34.54
N ASN A 15 48.96 -11.20 34.46
CA ASN A 15 47.83 -10.28 34.54
C ASN A 15 47.16 -10.00 33.17
N LYS A 16 47.51 -10.70 32.09
CA LYS A 16 46.83 -10.73 30.82
C LYS A 16 45.85 -11.93 30.68
N ALA A 17 45.62 -12.67 31.77
CA ALA A 17 44.71 -13.78 31.78
C ALA A 17 43.27 -13.27 31.99
N GLU A 18 42.46 -13.53 31.01
CA GLU A 18 41.01 -13.70 31.08
C GLU A 18 40.18 -12.48 31.47
N ARG A 19 40.08 -11.51 30.53
CA ARG A 19 38.81 -10.85 30.36
C ARG A 19 37.81 -11.90 29.84
N PRO A 20 36.69 -12.23 30.56
CA PRO A 20 35.73 -13.19 30.06
C PRO A 20 35.23 -12.64 28.71
N ARG A 21 35.51 -13.34 27.62
CA ARG A 21 34.85 -13.15 26.34
C ARG A 21 33.36 -13.29 26.62
N LYS A 22 32.62 -12.17 26.74
CA LYS A 22 31.16 -12.16 26.68
C LYS A 22 30.81 -13.02 25.47
N ARG A 23 30.34 -14.24 25.69
CA ARG A 23 29.66 -15.03 24.67
C ARG A 23 28.55 -14.13 24.15
N ARG A 24 28.77 -13.47 23.03
CA ARG A 24 27.69 -12.94 22.23
C ARG A 24 26.85 -14.18 21.91
N ASN A 25 25.71 -14.32 22.56
CA ASN A 25 24.66 -15.17 22.03
C ASN A 25 24.46 -14.66 20.61
N SER A 26 24.98 -15.39 19.65
CA SER A 26 24.84 -15.09 18.23
C SER A 26 23.43 -15.46 17.86
N HIS A 27 22.47 -14.54 18.16
CA HIS A 27 21.15 -14.65 17.59
C HIS A 27 21.34 -14.62 16.07
N ILE A 28 21.13 -15.75 15.42
CA ILE A 28 21.16 -15.84 13.96
C ILE A 28 19.89 -15.12 13.48
N PRO A 29 20.01 -13.98 12.77
CA PRO A 29 18.84 -13.25 12.30
C PRO A 29 17.96 -14.15 11.43
N ARG A 30 16.68 -14.18 11.68
CA ARG A 30 15.71 -14.85 10.82
C ARG A 30 15.68 -14.16 9.47
N TRP A 31 15.62 -14.95 8.41
CA TRP A 31 15.45 -14.43 7.06
C TRP A 31 14.18 -14.98 6.42
N ASP A 32 13.61 -14.25 5.48
CA ASP A 32 12.40 -14.62 4.75
C ASP A 32 12.49 -14.16 3.29
N ARG A 33 11.75 -14.82 2.43
CA ARG A 33 11.66 -14.47 1.01
C ARG A 33 10.62 -13.36 0.82
N LEU A 34 10.89 -12.52 -0.19
CA LEU A 34 9.86 -11.64 -0.72
C LEU A 34 8.77 -12.50 -1.38
N ASP A 35 7.51 -12.06 -1.29
CA ASP A 35 6.45 -12.62 -2.11
C ASP A 35 6.62 -12.28 -3.60
N ASN A 36 5.82 -12.90 -4.47
CA ASN A 36 5.95 -12.72 -5.91
C ASN A 36 5.86 -11.25 -6.35
N THR A 37 4.89 -10.51 -5.84
CA THR A 37 4.67 -9.10 -6.19
C THR A 37 5.77 -8.20 -5.62
N ALA A 38 6.26 -8.50 -4.42
CA ALA A 38 7.28 -7.72 -3.74
C ALA A 38 8.61 -7.65 -4.51
N HIS A 39 8.93 -8.63 -5.36
CA HIS A 39 10.14 -8.61 -6.18
C HIS A 39 10.21 -7.46 -7.20
N LEU A 40 9.07 -6.92 -7.61
CA LEU A 40 9.00 -5.80 -8.56
C LEU A 40 9.43 -4.47 -7.91
N PHE A 41 8.96 -4.19 -6.70
CA PHE A 41 9.07 -2.88 -6.09
C PHE A 41 10.51 -2.37 -5.89
N PRO A 42 11.49 -3.17 -5.42
CA PRO A 42 12.86 -2.70 -5.26
C PRO A 42 13.52 -2.28 -6.59
N VAL A 43 13.05 -2.86 -7.70
CA VAL A 43 13.62 -2.64 -9.03
C VAL A 43 13.14 -1.31 -9.64
N ILE A 44 11.87 -0.96 -9.36
CA ILE A 44 11.21 0.19 -10.02
C ILE A 44 11.10 1.42 -9.12
N ALA A 45 11.30 1.27 -7.80
CA ALA A 45 11.15 2.37 -6.85
C ALA A 45 12.28 3.40 -6.95
N GLY A 46 11.91 4.66 -6.74
CA GLY A 46 12.78 5.83 -6.73
C GLY A 46 12.01 7.09 -6.37
N GLU A 47 12.64 8.25 -6.42
CA GLU A 47 11.97 9.52 -6.05
C GLU A 47 10.78 9.87 -6.96
N SER A 48 10.83 9.53 -8.24
CA SER A 48 9.73 9.78 -9.18
C SER A 48 8.61 8.73 -9.14
N MET A 49 8.86 7.58 -8.50
CA MET A 49 7.92 6.47 -8.38
C MET A 49 8.18 5.72 -7.09
N THR A 50 7.62 6.21 -6.00
CA THR A 50 8.05 5.82 -4.67
C THR A 50 7.57 4.42 -4.27
N ASN A 51 6.51 3.90 -4.89
CA ASN A 51 5.82 2.67 -4.47
C ASN A 51 5.55 2.65 -2.95
N THR A 52 5.32 3.83 -2.38
CA THR A 52 4.93 4.04 -1.00
C THR A 52 3.43 4.34 -0.98
N TYR A 53 2.70 3.65 -0.15
CA TYR A 53 1.32 4.00 0.15
C TYR A 53 1.21 4.50 1.59
N ARG A 54 0.15 5.26 1.86
CA ARG A 54 -0.17 5.73 3.22
C ARG A 54 -1.54 5.23 3.60
N ILE A 55 -1.67 4.80 4.85
CA ILE A 55 -2.93 4.64 5.55
C ILE A 55 -2.88 5.53 6.77
N ALA A 56 -3.94 6.25 7.06
CA ALA A 56 -4.03 7.14 8.20
C ALA A 56 -5.32 6.87 8.97
N VAL A 57 -5.25 7.04 10.28
CA VAL A 57 -6.38 7.06 11.19
C VAL A 57 -6.50 8.46 11.79
N GLU A 58 -7.68 9.01 11.79
CA GLU A 58 -8.01 10.26 12.46
C GLU A 58 -8.70 9.95 13.78
N LEU A 59 -8.17 10.54 14.86
CA LEU A 59 -8.64 10.35 16.22
C LEU A 59 -9.55 11.52 16.64
N THR A 60 -10.28 11.36 17.74
CA THR A 60 -11.08 12.42 18.34
C THR A 60 -10.22 13.47 19.04
N GLU A 61 -9.00 13.10 19.47
CA GLU A 61 -8.08 13.92 20.24
C GLU A 61 -6.74 14.13 19.54
N GLU A 62 -5.97 15.12 19.96
CA GLU A 62 -4.63 15.38 19.42
C GLU A 62 -3.63 14.28 19.81
N VAL A 63 -2.76 13.95 18.88
CA VAL A 63 -1.79 12.86 19.03
C VAL A 63 -0.58 13.31 19.84
N ASP A 64 -0.32 12.62 20.94
CA ASP A 64 0.95 12.71 21.67
C ASP A 64 2.02 11.87 20.96
N GLY A 65 2.99 12.54 20.34
CA GLY A 65 4.07 11.90 19.60
C GLY A 65 4.99 11.03 20.47
N ALA A 66 5.14 11.33 21.77
CA ALA A 66 5.96 10.53 22.69
C ALA A 66 5.24 9.21 23.02
N LYS A 67 3.95 9.27 23.32
CA LYS A 67 3.10 8.07 23.54
C LYS A 67 3.01 7.22 22.26
N LEU A 68 2.92 7.85 21.09
CA LEU A 68 2.92 7.12 19.82
C LEU A 68 4.26 6.40 19.56
N GLN A 69 5.39 7.01 19.93
CA GLN A 69 6.70 6.34 19.88
C GLN A 69 6.76 5.16 20.84
N GLU A 70 6.21 5.31 22.06
CA GLU A 70 6.11 4.23 23.05
C GLU A 70 5.28 3.07 22.52
N ALA A 71 4.10 3.37 21.97
CA ALA A 71 3.23 2.37 21.32
C ALA A 71 3.96 1.62 20.20
N LEU A 72 4.67 2.34 19.32
CA LEU A 72 5.44 1.71 18.24
C LEU A 72 6.54 0.78 18.79
N ASN A 73 7.22 1.15 19.85
CA ASN A 73 8.25 0.32 20.47
C ASN A 73 7.67 -0.99 21.05
N ILE A 74 6.41 -0.96 21.52
CA ILE A 74 5.71 -2.13 22.08
C ILE A 74 5.16 -3.03 20.96
N VAL A 75 4.59 -2.44 19.92
CA VAL A 75 3.90 -3.19 18.87
C VAL A 75 4.87 -3.81 17.86
N LEU A 76 5.89 -3.07 17.43
CA LEU A 76 6.79 -3.51 16.35
C LEU A 76 7.42 -4.89 16.58
N PRO A 77 7.91 -5.26 17.78
CA PRO A 77 8.45 -6.59 18.02
C PRO A 77 7.46 -7.74 17.85
N LYS A 78 6.14 -7.46 17.93
CA LYS A 78 5.07 -8.44 17.76
C LYS A 78 4.75 -8.69 16.27
N PHE A 79 5.23 -7.82 15.37
CA PHE A 79 4.98 -7.87 13.92
C PHE A 79 6.25 -8.21 13.13
N ASP A 80 6.55 -9.48 13.01
CA ASP A 80 7.76 -9.97 12.32
C ASP A 80 7.90 -9.40 10.91
N LEU A 81 6.78 -9.20 10.17
CA LEU A 81 6.80 -8.68 8.81
C LEU A 81 7.26 -7.21 8.74
N PHE A 82 6.97 -6.42 9.77
CA PHE A 82 7.41 -5.03 9.87
C PHE A 82 8.80 -4.91 10.50
N ASN A 83 9.18 -5.89 11.33
CA ASN A 83 10.48 -5.90 12.03
C ASN A 83 11.61 -6.49 11.18
N VAL A 84 11.66 -6.12 9.91
CA VAL A 84 12.67 -6.61 8.97
C VAL A 84 13.37 -5.46 8.24
N ARG A 85 14.49 -5.79 7.63
CA ARG A 85 15.20 -4.96 6.64
C ARG A 85 15.38 -5.75 5.36
N MET A 86 15.37 -5.06 4.22
CA MET A 86 15.64 -5.68 2.93
C MET A 86 17.15 -5.81 2.68
N ARG A 87 17.55 -6.95 2.14
CA ARG A 87 18.91 -7.25 1.73
C ARG A 87 18.98 -7.60 0.27
N THR A 88 20.08 -7.26 -0.34
CA THR A 88 20.40 -7.61 -1.73
C THR A 88 21.32 -8.82 -1.72
N GLY A 89 20.82 -9.96 -2.20
CA GLY A 89 21.62 -11.14 -2.44
C GLY A 89 22.14 -11.18 -3.88
N PHE A 90 22.88 -12.22 -4.23
CA PHE A 90 23.43 -12.37 -5.58
C PHE A 90 22.34 -12.64 -6.64
N PHE A 91 21.30 -13.40 -6.26
CA PHE A 91 20.23 -13.84 -7.16
C PHE A 91 18.86 -13.19 -6.89
N TRP A 92 18.62 -12.70 -5.65
CA TRP A 92 17.32 -12.13 -5.22
C TRP A 92 17.47 -11.20 -4.03
N TYR A 93 16.42 -10.38 -3.83
CA TYR A 93 16.22 -9.65 -2.57
C TYR A 93 15.62 -10.58 -1.53
N TYR A 94 15.92 -10.34 -0.26
CA TYR A 94 15.34 -11.07 0.86
C TYR A 94 15.17 -10.17 2.08
N PHE A 95 14.30 -10.59 2.98
CA PHE A 95 14.15 -9.95 4.27
C PHE A 95 15.05 -10.60 5.30
N GLU A 96 15.59 -9.77 6.17
CA GLU A 96 16.38 -10.16 7.34
C GLU A 96 15.81 -9.45 8.56
N GLU A 97 15.68 -10.15 9.69
CA GLU A 97 15.25 -9.56 10.96
C GLU A 97 16.06 -8.32 11.29
N ASN A 98 15.38 -7.24 11.70
CA ASN A 98 16.01 -5.96 11.98
C ASN A 98 16.15 -5.76 13.49
N GLY A 99 17.29 -6.12 14.06
CA GLY A 99 17.58 -5.97 15.50
C GLY A 99 17.83 -4.52 15.96
N LYS A 100 17.50 -3.50 15.14
CA LYS A 100 17.65 -2.10 15.52
C LYS A 100 16.44 -1.58 16.27
N LYS A 101 16.60 -0.48 17.02
CA LYS A 101 15.48 0.23 17.65
C LYS A 101 14.45 0.65 16.59
N ALA A 102 13.17 0.68 16.95
CA ALA A 102 12.08 1.14 16.10
C ALA A 102 12.38 2.50 15.42
N PRO A 103 11.85 2.75 14.22
CA PRO A 103 12.04 4.04 13.57
C PRO A 103 11.43 5.16 14.42
N THR A 104 12.03 6.34 14.35
CA THR A 104 11.56 7.50 15.11
C THR A 104 10.24 8.01 14.53
N VAL A 105 9.22 8.08 15.35
CA VAL A 105 7.97 8.80 15.05
C VAL A 105 8.27 10.28 14.94
N LYS A 106 7.72 10.94 13.91
CA LYS A 106 7.94 12.38 13.70
C LYS A 106 6.64 13.08 13.34
N GLN A 107 6.52 14.31 13.74
CA GLN A 107 5.47 15.20 13.24
C GLN A 107 5.61 15.36 11.72
N GLU A 108 4.50 15.48 11.03
CA GLU A 108 4.45 15.62 9.58
C GLU A 108 4.74 17.06 9.18
N HIS A 109 5.73 17.24 8.29
CA HIS A 109 6.10 18.55 7.74
C HIS A 109 6.24 18.51 6.21
N THR A 110 5.97 17.36 5.58
CA THR A 110 6.16 17.16 4.14
C THR A 110 4.96 16.44 3.55
N TYR A 111 4.82 16.52 2.22
CA TYR A 111 3.77 15.80 1.50
C TYR A 111 3.84 14.26 1.69
N PRO A 112 2.70 13.56 1.52
CA PRO A 112 2.61 12.12 1.75
C PRO A 112 3.31 11.28 0.69
N CYS A 113 3.52 10.00 1.00
CA CYS A 113 3.99 8.96 0.09
C CYS A 113 5.38 9.20 -0.53
N ARG A 114 6.27 9.96 0.13
CA ARG A 114 7.66 10.12 -0.32
C ARG A 114 8.41 8.80 -0.31
N PHE A 115 9.44 8.69 -1.14
CA PHE A 115 10.26 7.49 -1.23
C PHE A 115 10.88 7.09 0.12
N ILE A 116 10.71 5.83 0.48
CA ILE A 116 11.34 5.22 1.65
C ILE A 116 12.57 4.45 1.18
N GLN A 117 13.74 5.06 1.35
CA GLN A 117 15.01 4.45 0.96
C GLN A 117 15.34 3.29 1.92
N PRO A 118 15.54 2.05 1.42
CA PRO A 118 15.77 0.88 2.28
C PRO A 118 16.99 0.97 3.20
N ASN A 119 17.98 1.81 2.86
CA ASN A 119 19.19 1.99 3.66
C ASN A 119 19.09 3.13 4.69
N LYS A 120 18.04 3.96 4.63
CA LYS A 120 17.72 4.99 5.62
C LYS A 120 16.76 4.43 6.68
N TYR A 121 16.32 5.26 7.60
CA TYR A 121 15.34 4.91 8.65
C TYR A 121 15.72 3.64 9.44
N ARG A 122 17.02 3.45 9.74
CA ARG A 122 17.54 2.24 10.41
C ARG A 122 17.31 0.94 9.62
N GLY A 123 17.00 1.04 8.32
CA GLY A 123 16.71 -0.09 7.44
C GLY A 123 15.25 -0.53 7.41
N TYR A 124 14.37 0.12 8.18
CA TYR A 124 12.94 -0.13 8.11
C TYR A 124 12.34 0.42 6.81
N MET A 125 11.37 -0.29 6.29
CA MET A 125 10.69 0.02 5.03
C MET A 125 9.30 0.62 5.26
N PHE A 126 9.11 1.21 6.41
CA PHE A 126 7.92 1.98 6.78
C PHE A 126 8.33 3.17 7.65
N ARG A 127 7.41 4.11 7.83
CA ARG A 127 7.53 5.21 8.78
C ARG A 127 6.19 5.58 9.37
N VAL A 128 6.20 6.03 10.63
CA VAL A 128 5.04 6.55 11.33
C VAL A 128 5.18 8.06 11.46
N ARG A 129 4.12 8.77 11.12
CA ARG A 129 4.00 10.22 11.22
C ARG A 129 2.75 10.57 12.00
N TYR A 130 2.68 11.76 12.54
CA TYR A 130 1.46 12.30 13.11
C TYR A 130 1.31 13.78 12.79
N TYR A 131 0.08 14.24 12.71
CA TYR A 131 -0.26 15.65 12.56
C TYR A 131 -1.61 15.91 13.21
N LYS A 132 -1.65 16.82 14.20
CA LYS A 132 -2.85 17.09 14.99
C LYS A 132 -3.47 15.76 15.48
N LYS A 133 -4.67 15.44 15.05
CA LYS A 133 -5.44 14.24 15.43
C LYS A 133 -5.11 12.99 14.60
N ARG A 134 -4.24 13.08 13.61
CA ARG A 134 -4.00 12.01 12.64
C ARG A 134 -2.71 11.26 12.91
N ILE A 135 -2.79 9.93 12.97
CA ILE A 135 -1.66 9.00 12.89
C ILE A 135 -1.58 8.47 11.46
N SER A 136 -0.41 8.55 10.83
CA SER A 136 -0.15 8.12 9.46
C SER A 136 0.93 7.05 9.42
N LEU A 137 0.62 5.92 8.82
CA LEU A 137 1.56 4.85 8.48
C LEU A 137 1.86 4.90 6.99
N GLU A 138 3.12 5.10 6.63
CA GLU A 138 3.59 4.99 5.26
C GLU A 138 4.43 3.74 5.11
N VAL A 139 4.13 2.95 4.09
CA VAL A 139 4.76 1.65 3.86
C VAL A 139 5.31 1.59 2.45
N PHE A 140 6.57 1.18 2.32
CA PHE A 140 7.10 0.77 1.03
C PHE A 140 6.48 -0.59 0.66
N HIS A 141 5.81 -0.64 -0.48
CA HIS A 141 4.92 -1.76 -0.88
C HIS A 141 5.63 -3.13 -0.97
N VAL A 142 6.97 -3.15 -0.86
CA VAL A 142 7.74 -4.39 -0.75
C VAL A 142 7.38 -5.20 0.50
N LEU A 143 6.95 -4.54 1.60
CA LEU A 143 6.60 -5.23 2.84
C LEU A 143 5.27 -5.96 2.74
N THR A 144 4.23 -5.24 2.33
CA THR A 144 2.85 -5.70 2.44
C THR A 144 1.91 -4.86 1.58
N ASP A 145 0.72 -5.36 1.34
CA ASP A 145 -0.39 -4.62 0.74
C ASP A 145 -1.19 -3.81 1.78
N GLY A 146 -2.27 -3.17 1.32
CA GLY A 146 -3.13 -2.35 2.16
C GLY A 146 -3.70 -3.09 3.38
N MET A 147 -4.04 -4.38 3.24
CA MET A 147 -4.61 -5.17 4.33
C MET A 147 -3.60 -5.41 5.45
N GLY A 148 -2.36 -5.78 5.11
CA GLY A 148 -1.32 -5.93 6.13
C GLY A 148 -0.91 -4.59 6.76
N GLY A 149 -0.97 -3.49 5.98
CA GLY A 149 -0.76 -2.14 6.50
C GLY A 149 -1.84 -1.72 7.50
N ILE A 150 -3.13 -1.98 7.20
CA ILE A 150 -4.25 -1.73 8.13
C ILE A 150 -4.11 -2.54 9.40
N ASN A 151 -3.77 -3.83 9.27
CA ASN A 151 -3.58 -4.72 10.39
C ASN A 151 -2.53 -4.18 11.39
N PHE A 152 -1.41 -3.66 10.88
CA PHE A 152 -0.39 -3.03 11.69
C PHE A 152 -0.85 -1.68 12.27
N LEU A 153 -1.51 -0.82 11.48
CA LEU A 153 -1.98 0.49 11.93
C LEU A 153 -3.04 0.37 13.02
N LYS A 154 -3.97 -0.58 12.92
CA LYS A 154 -4.98 -0.87 13.95
C LYS A 154 -4.30 -1.16 15.29
N GLU A 155 -3.38 -2.11 15.33
CA GLU A 155 -2.69 -2.48 16.57
C GLU A 155 -1.84 -1.35 17.13
N LEU A 156 -1.19 -0.56 16.26
CA LEU A 156 -0.46 0.63 16.69
C LEU A 156 -1.42 1.65 17.33
N THR A 157 -2.61 1.84 16.76
CA THR A 157 -3.63 2.74 17.28
C THR A 157 -4.19 2.23 18.59
N TYR A 158 -4.51 0.94 18.70
CA TYR A 158 -4.98 0.32 19.93
C TYR A 158 -3.95 0.49 21.08
N GLN A 159 -2.70 0.17 20.80
CA GLN A 159 -1.65 0.33 21.81
C GLN A 159 -1.44 1.80 22.21
N TYR A 160 -1.52 2.73 21.24
CA TYR A 160 -1.47 4.16 21.51
C TYR A 160 -2.62 4.59 22.43
N LEU A 161 -3.85 4.21 22.11
CA LEU A 161 -5.03 4.55 22.91
C LEU A 161 -4.95 3.96 24.33
N ARG A 162 -4.46 2.73 24.50
CA ARG A 162 -4.20 2.13 25.82
C ARG A 162 -3.17 2.90 26.66
N LEU A 163 -2.24 3.61 26.04
CA LEU A 163 -1.25 4.43 26.73
C LEU A 163 -1.77 5.83 27.09
N VAL A 164 -2.72 6.33 26.32
CA VAL A 164 -3.35 7.65 26.54
C VAL A 164 -4.55 7.51 27.46
N HIS A 165 -5.30 6.41 27.33
CA HIS A 165 -6.52 6.09 28.10
C HIS A 165 -6.30 4.81 28.93
N PRO A 166 -5.77 4.91 30.16
CA PRO A 166 -5.47 3.74 31.00
C PRO A 166 -6.68 2.83 31.26
N GLU A 167 -7.89 3.39 31.30
CA GLU A 167 -9.14 2.66 31.45
C GLU A 167 -9.41 1.64 30.32
N LEU A 168 -8.93 1.90 29.12
CA LEU A 168 -8.98 0.91 28.03
C LEU A 168 -8.10 -0.30 28.33
N ARG A 169 -6.92 -0.05 28.90
CA ARG A 169 -5.99 -1.13 29.24
C ARG A 169 -6.55 -2.05 30.33
N GLU A 170 -7.23 -1.50 31.30
CA GLU A 170 -7.90 -2.27 32.37
C GLU A 170 -9.02 -3.14 31.78
N LYS A 171 -9.73 -2.64 30.76
CA LYS A 171 -10.86 -3.33 30.13
C LYS A 171 -10.44 -4.42 29.14
N VAL A 172 -9.44 -4.17 28.28
CA VAL A 172 -9.09 -5.08 27.16
C VAL A 172 -7.71 -5.73 27.30
N GLY A 173 -6.90 -5.32 28.29
CA GLY A 173 -5.55 -5.85 28.49
C GLY A 173 -4.53 -5.39 27.44
N ASP A 174 -3.39 -6.11 27.35
CA ASP A 174 -2.26 -5.77 26.46
C ASP A 174 -2.12 -6.74 25.26
N SER A 175 -3.08 -7.62 25.04
CA SER A 175 -3.06 -8.58 23.94
C SER A 175 -3.30 -7.90 22.59
N LEU A 176 -2.85 -8.53 21.51
CA LEU A 176 -3.29 -8.15 20.17
C LEU A 176 -4.76 -8.52 19.99
N SER A 177 -5.45 -7.79 19.11
CA SER A 177 -6.82 -8.06 18.73
C SER A 177 -6.97 -9.49 18.16
N ALA A 178 -8.09 -10.14 18.43
CA ALA A 178 -8.36 -11.50 17.96
C ALA A 178 -8.41 -11.60 16.43
N ASP A 179 -8.74 -10.52 15.74
CA ASP A 179 -8.78 -10.46 14.27
C ASP A 179 -7.43 -10.05 13.64
N THR A 180 -6.41 -9.81 14.46
CA THR A 180 -5.06 -9.44 13.98
C THR A 180 -4.32 -10.64 13.43
N SER A 181 -4.10 -10.65 12.12
CA SER A 181 -3.29 -11.67 11.48
C SER A 181 -1.80 -11.38 11.58
N LEU A 182 -1.03 -12.40 11.96
CA LEU A 182 0.44 -12.41 11.90
C LEU A 182 0.97 -13.41 10.85
N ASN A 183 0.09 -13.96 10.03
CA ASN A 183 0.42 -14.98 9.04
C ASN A 183 1.33 -14.39 7.95
N ARG A 184 2.49 -15.03 7.71
CA ARG A 184 3.51 -14.64 6.72
C ARG A 184 3.64 -15.63 5.57
N GLU A 185 2.64 -16.46 5.37
CA GLU A 185 2.63 -17.45 4.29
C GLU A 185 2.70 -16.74 2.92
N ASP A 186 3.45 -17.32 1.99
CA ASP A 186 3.39 -16.93 0.59
C ASP A 186 2.19 -17.62 -0.08
N SER A 187 1.03 -16.95 -0.03
CA SER A 187 -0.21 -17.47 -0.58
C SER A 187 -0.23 -17.56 -2.10
N PHE A 188 0.65 -16.85 -2.80
CA PHE A 188 0.84 -17.06 -4.23
C PHE A 188 1.43 -18.44 -4.50
N LEU A 189 2.46 -18.84 -3.76
CA LEU A 189 3.07 -20.17 -3.91
C LEU A 189 2.12 -21.30 -3.48
N ARG A 190 1.34 -21.09 -2.40
CA ARG A 190 0.38 -22.08 -1.92
C ARG A 190 -0.71 -22.41 -2.96
N ASN A 191 -1.20 -21.39 -3.64
CA ASN A 191 -2.33 -21.50 -4.56
C ASN A 191 -1.90 -21.57 -6.03
N TYR A 192 -0.59 -21.63 -6.31
CA TYR A 192 -0.06 -21.67 -7.66
C TYR A 192 -0.47 -22.94 -8.41
N ARG A 193 -0.93 -22.76 -9.65
CA ARG A 193 -1.10 -23.83 -10.63
C ARG A 193 -0.24 -23.54 -11.85
N LYS A 194 0.38 -24.57 -12.43
CA LYS A 194 1.20 -24.41 -13.62
C LYS A 194 0.31 -23.93 -14.77
N SER A 195 0.46 -22.66 -15.15
CA SER A 195 -0.29 -22.02 -16.23
C SER A 195 0.66 -21.54 -17.32
N ALA A 196 0.26 -21.69 -18.57
CA ALA A 196 1.00 -21.26 -19.74
C ALA A 196 0.43 -19.98 -20.41
N LYS A 197 -0.74 -19.49 -19.96
CA LYS A 197 -1.42 -18.37 -20.60
C LYS A 197 -0.87 -17.02 -20.13
N LYS A 198 -0.65 -16.11 -21.08
CA LYS A 198 -0.21 -14.75 -20.83
C LYS A 198 -1.41 -13.88 -20.43
N GLY A 199 -1.42 -13.38 -19.18
CA GLY A 199 -2.59 -12.73 -18.59
C GLY A 199 -2.65 -11.21 -18.67
N TYR A 200 -1.60 -10.51 -19.12
CA TYR A 200 -1.57 -9.04 -19.09
C TYR A 200 -1.59 -8.41 -20.49
N GLN A 201 -2.43 -7.37 -20.62
CA GLN A 201 -2.41 -6.53 -21.83
C GLN A 201 -1.27 -5.51 -21.74
N SER A 202 -0.57 -5.34 -22.88
CA SER A 202 0.55 -4.39 -22.99
C SER A 202 0.24 -3.16 -23.85
N LYS A 203 -0.96 -3.07 -24.44
CA LYS A 203 -1.35 -1.89 -25.25
C LYS A 203 -1.41 -0.64 -24.39
N LYS A 204 -0.83 0.44 -24.88
CA LYS A 204 -0.83 1.74 -24.20
C LYS A 204 -2.26 2.29 -24.06
N ALA A 205 -2.65 2.65 -22.83
CA ALA A 205 -3.92 3.30 -22.55
C ALA A 205 -3.85 4.82 -22.79
N TYR A 206 -4.99 5.47 -22.80
CA TYR A 206 -5.08 6.92 -22.71
C TYR A 206 -4.35 7.42 -21.46
N GLN A 207 -3.55 8.46 -21.57
CA GLN A 207 -2.81 9.01 -20.44
C GLN A 207 -3.38 10.37 -20.07
N ILE A 208 -3.80 10.55 -18.81
CA ILE A 208 -4.27 11.82 -18.30
C ILE A 208 -3.10 12.81 -18.35
N LYS A 209 -3.34 13.98 -18.98
CA LYS A 209 -2.38 15.07 -19.12
C LYS A 209 -2.92 16.30 -18.42
N GLY A 210 -2.05 17.22 -18.09
CA GLY A 210 -2.37 18.52 -17.49
C GLY A 210 -1.12 19.16 -16.94
N GLU A 211 -1.24 20.41 -16.51
CA GLU A 211 -0.21 21.10 -15.77
C GLU A 211 0.07 20.38 -14.46
N LYS A 212 1.35 20.23 -14.12
CA LYS A 212 1.74 19.57 -12.89
C LYS A 212 1.88 20.58 -11.77
N LEU A 213 1.55 20.11 -10.57
CA LEU A 213 1.90 20.82 -9.34
C LEU A 213 3.42 21.05 -9.26
N ASP A 214 3.79 22.08 -8.54
CA ASP A 214 5.20 22.39 -8.25
C ASP A 214 5.93 21.25 -7.56
N ALA A 215 7.25 21.29 -7.62
CA ALA A 215 8.08 20.35 -6.90
C ALA A 215 7.73 20.36 -5.39
N GLU A 216 7.67 19.17 -4.79
CA GLU A 216 7.29 18.96 -3.40
C GLU A 216 5.82 19.22 -3.04
N GLN A 217 4.96 19.51 -4.00
CA GLN A 217 3.51 19.53 -3.82
C GLN A 217 2.87 18.21 -4.19
N PHE A 218 1.76 17.91 -3.54
CA PHE A 218 0.98 16.69 -3.74
C PHE A 218 -0.47 16.98 -3.41
N GLY A 219 -1.33 16.90 -4.40
CA GLY A 219 -2.74 17.20 -4.25
C GLY A 219 -3.50 16.05 -3.59
N VAL A 220 -4.34 16.39 -2.63
CA VAL A 220 -5.22 15.44 -1.94
C VAL A 220 -6.62 16.04 -1.86
N ILE A 221 -7.61 15.27 -2.28
CA ILE A 221 -9.03 15.58 -2.08
C ILE A 221 -9.69 14.35 -1.46
N HIS A 222 -10.38 14.54 -0.35
CA HIS A 222 -11.28 13.57 0.25
C HIS A 222 -12.72 13.92 -0.10
N GLY A 223 -13.52 12.93 -0.44
CA GLY A 223 -14.97 13.03 -0.49
C GLY A 223 -15.59 11.96 0.39
N TYR A 224 -16.58 12.34 1.18
CA TYR A 224 -17.27 11.46 2.11
C TYR A 224 -18.72 11.28 1.68
N VAL A 225 -19.18 10.05 1.68
CA VAL A 225 -20.56 9.67 1.38
C VAL A 225 -21.07 8.65 2.38
N LYS A 226 -22.38 8.69 2.67
CA LYS A 226 -23.00 7.69 3.53
C LYS A 226 -23.25 6.39 2.77
N ILE A 227 -22.79 5.27 3.35
CA ILE A 227 -22.89 3.94 2.73
C ILE A 227 -24.33 3.52 2.44
N PRO A 228 -25.32 3.73 3.31
CA PRO A 228 -26.71 3.39 3.00
C PRO A 228 -27.21 4.07 1.73
N ALA A 229 -27.06 5.39 1.60
CA ALA A 229 -27.46 6.14 0.40
C ALA A 229 -26.70 5.67 -0.85
N LEU A 230 -25.37 5.43 -0.72
CA LEU A 230 -24.57 4.90 -1.83
C LEU A 230 -25.06 3.51 -2.30
N LYS A 231 -25.46 2.64 -1.39
CA LYS A 231 -26.04 1.32 -1.74
C LYS A 231 -27.34 1.47 -2.53
N GLU A 232 -28.20 2.41 -2.18
CA GLU A 232 -29.44 2.68 -2.91
C GLU A 232 -29.15 3.15 -4.35
N VAL A 233 -28.18 4.06 -4.54
CA VAL A 233 -27.73 4.48 -5.86
C VAL A 233 -27.18 3.31 -6.66
N CYS A 234 -26.30 2.52 -6.07
CA CYS A 234 -25.72 1.34 -6.71
C CYS A 234 -26.81 0.33 -7.13
N HIS A 235 -27.82 0.13 -6.28
CA HIS A 235 -28.93 -0.77 -6.59
C HIS A 235 -29.76 -0.29 -7.80
N ARG A 236 -30.00 1.03 -7.92
CA ARG A 236 -30.72 1.61 -9.10
C ARG A 236 -30.01 1.27 -10.42
N TYR A 237 -28.67 1.25 -10.44
CA TYR A 237 -27.85 0.94 -11.61
C TYR A 237 -27.53 -0.57 -11.74
N GLY A 238 -27.91 -1.42 -10.78
CA GLY A 238 -27.56 -2.84 -10.76
C GLY A 238 -26.05 -3.09 -10.65
N LEU A 239 -25.36 -2.24 -9.87
CA LEU A 239 -23.91 -2.24 -9.68
C LEU A 239 -23.55 -2.52 -8.21
N SER A 240 -22.38 -3.09 -8.00
CA SER A 240 -21.72 -3.03 -6.68
C SER A 240 -21.12 -1.64 -6.44
N ILE A 241 -20.85 -1.30 -5.18
CA ILE A 241 -20.19 -0.03 -4.83
C ILE A 241 -18.88 0.13 -5.61
N ASN A 242 -18.09 -0.94 -5.72
CA ASN A 242 -16.83 -0.88 -6.43
C ASN A 242 -17.01 -0.65 -7.93
N GLU A 243 -17.94 -1.36 -8.58
CA GLU A 243 -18.26 -1.17 -10.00
C GLU A 243 -18.75 0.25 -10.26
N TYR A 244 -19.65 0.78 -9.42
CA TYR A 244 -20.18 2.13 -9.54
C TYR A 244 -19.08 3.20 -9.45
N LEU A 245 -18.27 3.17 -8.40
CA LEU A 245 -17.21 4.16 -8.20
C LEU A 245 -16.11 4.09 -9.27
N VAL A 246 -15.73 2.89 -9.71
CA VAL A 246 -14.77 2.71 -10.80
C VAL A 246 -15.35 3.25 -12.11
N ALA A 247 -16.60 2.94 -12.43
CA ALA A 247 -17.24 3.38 -13.67
C ALA A 247 -17.46 4.90 -13.68
N THR A 248 -17.89 5.49 -12.57
CA THR A 248 -18.01 6.96 -12.43
C THR A 248 -16.66 7.65 -12.59
N TYR A 249 -15.58 7.04 -12.08
CA TYR A 249 -14.24 7.60 -12.27
C TYR A 249 -13.79 7.52 -13.74
N VAL A 250 -14.02 6.40 -14.41
CA VAL A 250 -13.73 6.25 -15.85
C VAL A 250 -14.57 7.25 -16.67
N TRP A 251 -15.87 7.40 -16.34
CA TRP A 251 -16.74 8.42 -16.92
C TRP A 251 -16.18 9.83 -16.77
N SER A 252 -15.72 10.19 -15.57
CA SER A 252 -15.16 11.52 -15.30
C SER A 252 -13.91 11.79 -16.14
N ILE A 253 -13.06 10.79 -16.36
CA ILE A 253 -11.91 10.88 -17.25
C ILE A 253 -12.37 11.06 -18.71
N TYR A 254 -13.36 10.28 -19.17
CA TYR A 254 -13.90 10.38 -20.51
C TYR A 254 -14.47 11.77 -20.77
N LYS A 255 -15.28 12.27 -19.85
CA LYS A 255 -15.95 13.58 -19.94
C LYS A 255 -14.94 14.74 -19.93
N GLU A 256 -14.02 14.78 -18.99
CA GLU A 256 -13.14 15.92 -18.77
C GLU A 256 -11.85 15.89 -19.60
N CYS A 257 -11.37 14.71 -19.98
CA CYS A 257 -10.11 14.60 -20.71
C CYS A 257 -10.29 14.33 -22.19
N LEU A 258 -11.38 13.68 -22.61
CA LEU A 258 -11.72 13.43 -24.00
C LEU A 258 -12.90 14.28 -24.49
N HIS A 259 -13.58 15.00 -23.59
CA HIS A 259 -14.73 15.86 -23.92
C HIS A 259 -15.81 15.14 -24.75
N GLY A 260 -16.03 13.85 -24.47
CA GLY A 260 -16.97 13.02 -25.20
C GLY A 260 -16.50 12.55 -26.58
N MET A 261 -15.26 12.81 -26.97
CA MET A 261 -14.72 12.43 -28.28
C MET A 261 -14.24 10.99 -28.31
N THR A 262 -14.12 10.43 -29.50
CA THR A 262 -13.51 9.12 -29.73
C THR A 262 -12.00 9.11 -29.45
N SER A 263 -11.43 7.95 -29.20
CA SER A 263 -10.00 7.78 -28.98
C SER A 263 -9.53 6.41 -29.47
N ASP A 264 -8.35 6.36 -30.11
CA ASP A 264 -7.63 5.13 -30.47
C ASP A 264 -7.08 4.37 -29.27
N ARG A 265 -7.11 5.00 -28.07
CA ARG A 265 -6.63 4.45 -26.82
C ARG A 265 -7.75 4.34 -25.81
N ALA A 266 -7.92 3.13 -25.28
CA ALA A 266 -8.87 2.90 -24.22
C ALA A 266 -8.48 3.66 -22.94
N ILE A 267 -9.49 4.13 -22.19
CA ILE A 267 -9.32 4.56 -20.80
C ILE A 267 -9.31 3.27 -19.97
N ARG A 268 -8.26 3.07 -19.17
CA ARG A 268 -8.15 1.92 -18.28
C ARG A 268 -7.86 2.35 -16.86
N ALA A 269 -8.74 1.97 -15.95
CA ALA A 269 -8.50 2.11 -14.51
C ALA A 269 -8.00 0.75 -13.99
N ALA A 270 -6.77 0.73 -13.48
CA ALA A 270 -6.24 -0.43 -12.80
C ALA A 270 -6.93 -0.59 -11.44
N VAL A 271 -7.45 -1.79 -11.18
CA VAL A 271 -8.17 -2.14 -9.95
C VAL A 271 -7.45 -3.32 -9.29
N PRO A 272 -6.75 -3.12 -8.17
CA PRO A 272 -6.20 -4.21 -7.38
C PRO A 272 -7.33 -5.05 -6.77
N VAL A 273 -7.31 -6.35 -7.02
CA VAL A 273 -8.27 -7.30 -6.46
C VAL A 273 -7.61 -8.08 -5.33
N ASN A 274 -8.13 -7.95 -4.12
CA ASN A 274 -7.71 -8.75 -2.98
C ASN A 274 -8.08 -10.23 -3.21
N LEU A 275 -7.07 -11.10 -3.21
CA LEU A 275 -7.24 -12.53 -3.49
C LEU A 275 -7.65 -13.34 -2.26
N ARG A 276 -7.54 -12.80 -1.05
CA ARG A 276 -7.79 -13.54 0.19
C ARG A 276 -9.18 -14.18 0.25
N PRO A 277 -10.27 -13.49 -0.13
CA PRO A 277 -11.61 -14.10 -0.13
C PRO A 277 -11.79 -15.23 -1.15
N PHE A 278 -11.03 -15.21 -2.27
CA PHE A 278 -11.13 -16.21 -3.33
C PHE A 278 -10.34 -17.49 -3.02
N PHE A 279 -9.28 -17.38 -2.18
CA PHE A 279 -8.33 -18.46 -1.94
C PHE A 279 -8.13 -18.78 -0.46
N ASP A 280 -9.07 -18.37 0.38
CA ASP A 280 -9.08 -18.64 1.83
C ASP A 280 -7.71 -18.39 2.48
N SER A 281 -7.24 -17.16 2.39
CA SER A 281 -5.94 -16.73 2.91
C SER A 281 -6.08 -15.64 3.98
N VAL A 282 -5.24 -15.72 4.99
CA VAL A 282 -5.11 -14.69 6.04
C VAL A 282 -3.71 -14.10 6.06
N THR A 283 -2.95 -14.25 4.98
CA THR A 283 -1.57 -13.73 4.90
C THR A 283 -1.52 -12.22 5.05
N THR A 284 -0.48 -11.74 5.72
CA THR A 284 -0.15 -10.30 5.80
C THR A 284 0.81 -9.84 4.71
N LYS A 285 1.40 -10.76 3.93
CA LYS A 285 2.18 -10.42 2.71
C LYS A 285 1.26 -9.92 1.59
N ASN A 286 1.83 -9.38 0.52
CA ASN A 286 1.05 -9.01 -0.66
C ASN A 286 0.31 -10.23 -1.21
N PHE A 287 -1.01 -10.11 -1.39
CA PHE A 287 -1.81 -11.14 -2.05
C PHE A 287 -2.95 -10.51 -2.83
N PHE A 288 -2.61 -9.90 -3.96
CA PHE A 288 -3.55 -9.25 -4.88
C PHE A 288 -3.08 -9.40 -6.32
N VAL A 289 -3.97 -9.21 -7.27
CA VAL A 289 -3.67 -9.04 -8.70
C VAL A 289 -4.33 -7.78 -9.22
N MET A 290 -3.81 -7.27 -10.34
CA MET A 290 -4.37 -6.10 -11.01
C MET A 290 -5.29 -6.57 -12.14
N VAL A 291 -6.53 -6.10 -12.14
CA VAL A 291 -7.43 -6.14 -13.31
C VAL A 291 -7.56 -4.72 -13.86
N SER A 292 -8.03 -4.58 -15.10
CA SER A 292 -8.18 -3.27 -15.73
C SER A 292 -9.61 -3.06 -16.17
N ALA A 293 -10.32 -2.15 -15.50
CA ALA A 293 -11.61 -1.65 -15.95
C ALA A 293 -11.41 -0.83 -17.24
N GLU A 294 -11.92 -1.31 -18.36
CA GLU A 294 -11.67 -0.73 -19.68
C GLU A 294 -12.92 -0.08 -20.24
N LEU A 295 -12.73 1.14 -20.76
CA LEU A 295 -13.66 1.83 -21.65
C LEU A 295 -12.93 2.11 -22.96
N VAL A 296 -13.44 1.59 -24.08
CA VAL A 296 -13.02 1.96 -25.42
C VAL A 296 -13.96 3.06 -25.92
N PRO A 297 -13.46 4.32 -26.13
CA PRO A 297 -14.26 5.40 -26.67
C PRO A 297 -14.35 5.29 -28.20
N ASP A 298 -15.15 4.34 -28.68
CA ASP A 298 -15.33 3.97 -30.08
C ASP A 298 -16.41 4.79 -30.80
N GLN A 299 -17.21 5.57 -30.04
CA GLN A 299 -18.20 6.51 -30.54
C GLN A 299 -18.19 7.78 -29.69
N GLU A 300 -18.67 8.88 -30.28
CA GLU A 300 -18.81 10.17 -29.58
C GLU A 300 -20.00 10.19 -28.64
N ASN A 301 -19.90 11.04 -27.62
CA ASN A 301 -20.99 11.34 -26.69
C ASN A 301 -21.67 10.10 -26.05
N LEU A 302 -20.83 9.11 -25.64
CA LEU A 302 -21.33 8.02 -24.84
C LEU A 302 -22.09 8.56 -23.63
N SER A 303 -23.28 8.02 -23.35
CA SER A 303 -24.03 8.37 -22.15
C SER A 303 -23.38 7.82 -20.89
N TYR A 304 -23.75 8.36 -19.74
CA TYR A 304 -23.24 7.89 -18.46
C TYR A 304 -23.60 6.40 -18.25
N GLU A 305 -24.82 6.02 -18.53
CA GLU A 305 -25.33 4.65 -18.40
C GLU A 305 -24.59 3.66 -19.31
N GLU A 306 -24.28 4.06 -20.53
CA GLU A 306 -23.48 3.25 -21.45
C GLU A 306 -22.07 3.00 -20.90
N VAL A 307 -21.44 4.03 -20.33
CA VAL A 307 -20.11 3.87 -19.69
C VAL A 307 -20.20 2.97 -18.47
N LEU A 308 -21.22 3.13 -17.61
CA LEU A 308 -21.45 2.25 -16.46
C LEU A 308 -21.55 0.78 -16.90
N GLU A 309 -22.34 0.49 -17.93
CA GLU A 309 -22.56 -0.89 -18.41
C GLU A 309 -21.28 -1.47 -19.07
N ARG A 310 -20.55 -0.69 -19.85
CA ARG A 310 -19.28 -1.13 -20.49
C ARG A 310 -18.23 -1.46 -19.44
N VAL A 311 -18.03 -0.60 -18.44
CA VAL A 311 -17.07 -0.80 -17.35
C VAL A 311 -17.46 -1.97 -16.47
N LYS A 312 -18.73 -2.11 -16.10
CA LYS A 312 -19.28 -3.27 -15.38
C LYS A 312 -18.95 -4.58 -16.09
N ARG A 313 -19.22 -4.63 -17.40
CA ARG A 313 -18.95 -5.83 -18.23
C ARG A 313 -17.46 -6.15 -18.26
N SER A 314 -16.61 -5.12 -18.40
CA SER A 314 -15.15 -5.26 -18.37
C SER A 314 -14.65 -5.81 -17.03
N LEU A 315 -15.17 -5.34 -15.90
CA LEU A 315 -14.78 -5.83 -14.56
C LEU A 315 -15.28 -7.26 -14.33
N ARG A 316 -16.56 -7.54 -14.59
CA ARG A 316 -17.15 -8.86 -14.33
C ARG A 316 -16.52 -9.99 -15.14
N SER A 317 -16.06 -9.70 -16.37
CA SER A 317 -15.33 -10.67 -17.17
C SER A 317 -13.96 -11.07 -16.58
N GLN A 318 -13.36 -10.21 -15.76
CA GLN A 318 -12.03 -10.41 -15.20
C GLN A 318 -12.03 -10.84 -13.72
N ILE A 319 -13.07 -10.46 -12.94
CA ILE A 319 -13.13 -10.75 -11.50
C ILE A 319 -13.88 -12.08 -11.29
N ASN A 320 -13.23 -13.17 -11.63
CA ASN A 320 -13.65 -14.53 -11.31
C ASN A 320 -12.42 -15.34 -10.87
N LYS A 321 -12.64 -16.39 -10.11
CA LYS A 321 -11.57 -17.16 -9.45
C LYS A 321 -10.57 -17.74 -10.46
N GLU A 322 -11.06 -18.26 -11.56
CA GLU A 322 -10.27 -18.92 -12.60
C GLU A 322 -9.31 -17.91 -13.27
N HIS A 323 -9.83 -16.76 -13.69
CA HIS A 323 -9.02 -15.71 -14.31
C HIS A 323 -8.00 -15.11 -13.33
N LEU A 324 -8.41 -14.84 -12.09
CA LEU A 324 -7.51 -14.34 -11.05
C LEU A 324 -6.37 -15.32 -10.75
N GLU A 325 -6.68 -16.64 -10.72
CA GLU A 325 -5.69 -17.70 -10.57
C GLU A 325 -4.71 -17.76 -11.76
N GLU A 326 -5.20 -17.62 -13.00
CA GLU A 326 -4.36 -17.56 -14.18
C GLU A 326 -3.37 -16.38 -14.14
N LEU A 327 -3.84 -15.19 -13.73
CA LEU A 327 -3.02 -13.97 -13.64
C LEU A 327 -1.82 -14.14 -12.70
N PHE A 328 -2.05 -14.59 -11.47
CA PHE A 328 -0.91 -14.74 -10.55
C PHE A 328 -0.09 -15.98 -10.85
N SER A 329 -0.69 -17.07 -11.35
CA SER A 329 0.04 -18.29 -11.67
C SER A 329 1.03 -18.06 -12.82
N TYR A 330 0.69 -17.23 -13.79
CA TYR A 330 1.63 -16.79 -14.84
C TYR A 330 2.87 -16.10 -14.24
N ASN A 331 2.68 -15.19 -13.28
CA ASN A 331 3.79 -14.48 -12.63
C ASN A 331 4.65 -15.43 -11.80
N VAL A 332 4.02 -16.33 -11.03
CA VAL A 332 4.73 -17.33 -10.23
C VAL A 332 5.50 -18.31 -11.11
N SER A 333 4.92 -18.73 -12.26
CA SER A 333 5.61 -19.59 -13.22
C SER A 333 6.92 -19.00 -13.71
N ASN A 334 6.90 -17.70 -14.05
CA ASN A 334 8.10 -16.98 -14.47
C ASN A 334 9.17 -16.91 -13.38
N GLN A 335 8.75 -16.74 -12.12
CA GLN A 335 9.64 -16.72 -10.96
C GLN A 335 10.22 -18.11 -10.66
N GLN A 336 9.45 -19.19 -10.90
CA GLN A 336 9.88 -20.56 -10.64
C GLN A 336 10.76 -21.15 -11.74
N ASN A 337 10.86 -20.51 -12.90
CA ASN A 337 11.70 -20.97 -14.00
C ASN A 337 13.17 -21.06 -13.56
N LEU A 338 13.76 -22.25 -13.69
CA LEU A 338 15.12 -22.54 -13.22
C LEU A 338 16.17 -21.66 -13.91
N PHE A 339 16.03 -21.40 -15.22
CA PHE A 339 16.93 -20.51 -15.94
C PHE A 339 16.82 -19.07 -15.44
N ALA A 340 15.59 -18.57 -15.22
CA ALA A 340 15.39 -17.26 -14.65
C ALA A 340 15.95 -17.15 -13.22
N ARG A 341 15.93 -18.22 -12.43
CA ARG A 341 16.50 -18.25 -11.06
C ARG A 341 18.03 -18.17 -11.06
N ALA A 342 18.68 -18.76 -12.04
CA ALA A 342 20.14 -18.76 -12.16
C ALA A 342 20.74 -17.44 -12.66
N VAL A 343 19.92 -16.53 -13.21
CA VAL A 343 20.39 -15.21 -13.68
C VAL A 343 20.75 -14.33 -12.48
N PRO A 344 21.93 -13.67 -12.47
CA PRO A 344 22.28 -12.70 -11.44
C PRO A 344 21.28 -11.57 -11.29
N LEU A 345 21.07 -11.08 -10.07
CA LEU A 345 20.03 -10.10 -9.72
C LEU A 345 20.13 -8.81 -10.54
N PHE A 346 21.34 -8.32 -10.80
CA PHE A 346 21.52 -7.07 -11.54
C PHE A 346 21.01 -7.18 -12.99
N LEU A 347 21.17 -8.33 -13.65
CA LEU A 347 20.60 -8.60 -14.99
C LEU A 347 19.07 -8.73 -14.94
N LYS A 348 18.56 -9.42 -13.92
CA LYS A 348 17.09 -9.49 -13.68
C LYS A 348 16.50 -8.10 -13.52
N ASN A 349 17.15 -7.22 -12.74
CA ASN A 349 16.68 -5.88 -12.52
C ASN A 349 16.57 -5.06 -13.82
N ILE A 350 17.55 -5.21 -14.73
CA ILE A 350 17.49 -4.58 -16.04
C ILE A 350 16.28 -5.10 -16.83
N ALA A 351 16.11 -6.42 -16.92
CA ALA A 351 15.01 -7.05 -17.67
C ALA A 351 13.65 -6.65 -17.08
N ILE A 352 13.48 -6.71 -15.75
CA ILE A 352 12.24 -6.32 -15.07
C ILE A 352 11.93 -4.84 -15.32
N ARG A 353 12.93 -3.96 -15.27
CA ARG A 353 12.76 -2.52 -15.52
C ARG A 353 12.32 -2.25 -16.96
N LEU A 354 12.87 -2.96 -17.95
CA LEU A 354 12.46 -2.86 -19.35
C LEU A 354 11.00 -3.30 -19.54
N VAL A 355 10.64 -4.48 -19.03
CA VAL A 355 9.26 -5.01 -19.10
C VAL A 355 8.29 -4.06 -18.40
N TYR A 356 8.64 -3.56 -17.21
CA TYR A 356 7.82 -2.60 -16.50
C TYR A 356 7.64 -1.30 -17.31
N THR A 357 8.70 -0.78 -17.91
CA THR A 357 8.62 0.47 -18.69
C THR A 357 7.65 0.35 -19.86
N GLN A 358 7.58 -0.84 -20.50
CA GLN A 358 6.63 -1.12 -21.58
C GLN A 358 5.18 -1.25 -21.06
N SER A 359 4.99 -1.89 -19.91
CA SER A 359 3.65 -2.15 -19.33
C SER A 359 3.11 -1.00 -18.46
N ALA A 360 3.97 -0.10 -17.99
CA ALA A 360 3.58 0.98 -17.08
C ALA A 360 2.50 1.93 -17.62
N LEU A 361 2.45 2.07 -18.95
CA LEU A 361 1.47 2.91 -19.65
C LEU A 361 0.21 2.14 -20.09
N ALA A 362 0.05 0.89 -19.66
CA ALA A 362 -1.13 0.08 -19.99
C ALA A 362 -2.41 0.55 -19.29
N ASN A 363 -2.27 1.37 -18.23
CA ASN A 363 -3.40 1.95 -17.49
C ASN A 363 -3.32 3.47 -17.46
N SER A 364 -4.48 4.13 -17.51
CA SER A 364 -4.64 5.59 -17.39
C SER A 364 -4.50 6.06 -15.95
N THR A 365 -5.01 5.25 -15.03
CA THR A 365 -5.09 5.54 -13.60
C THR A 365 -5.15 4.25 -12.79
N THR A 366 -5.16 4.40 -11.46
CA THR A 366 -5.43 3.31 -10.50
C THR A 366 -6.51 3.77 -9.53
N ILE A 367 -7.45 2.90 -9.24
CA ILE A 367 -8.43 3.05 -8.15
C ILE A 367 -8.41 1.79 -7.30
N THR A 368 -8.13 1.93 -6.01
CA THR A 368 -8.07 0.81 -5.07
C THR A 368 -9.12 0.94 -3.98
N ASN A 369 -9.75 -0.16 -3.67
CA ASN A 369 -10.70 -0.23 -2.56
C ASN A 369 -10.07 -1.10 -1.45
N ILE A 370 -9.82 -0.49 -0.30
CA ILE A 370 -9.27 -1.16 0.88
C ILE A 370 -10.36 -1.93 1.63
N GLY A 371 -11.63 -1.55 1.42
CA GLY A 371 -12.79 -2.15 2.08
C GLY A 371 -13.18 -1.45 3.37
N ASN A 372 -14.01 -2.14 4.14
CA ASN A 372 -14.50 -1.65 5.42
C ASN A 372 -13.52 -1.97 6.55
N ILE A 373 -13.05 -0.94 7.23
CA ILE A 373 -12.15 -1.07 8.37
C ILE A 373 -13.01 -1.18 9.62
N LYS A 374 -12.86 -2.29 10.33
CA LYS A 374 -13.56 -2.56 11.59
C LYS A 374 -12.59 -2.42 12.76
N LEU A 375 -13.06 -1.85 13.83
CA LEU A 375 -12.35 -1.79 15.09
C LEU A 375 -13.07 -2.64 16.14
N GLU A 376 -12.38 -2.97 17.22
CA GLU A 376 -13.04 -3.47 18.43
C GLU A 376 -13.89 -2.33 19.03
N PRO A 377 -15.12 -2.63 19.51
CA PRO A 377 -16.09 -1.60 19.96
C PRO A 377 -15.53 -0.62 20.99
N GLU A 378 -14.61 -1.09 21.84
CA GLU A 378 -13.98 -0.29 22.88
C GLU A 378 -13.19 0.91 22.36
N TYR A 379 -12.65 0.80 21.13
CA TYR A 379 -11.82 1.84 20.51
C TYR A 379 -12.59 2.76 19.57
N GLU A 380 -13.79 2.37 19.14
CA GLU A 380 -14.61 3.17 18.20
C GLU A 380 -14.87 4.62 18.66
N PRO A 381 -15.12 4.91 19.96
CA PRO A 381 -15.34 6.27 20.41
C PRO A 381 -14.16 7.23 20.22
N TYR A 382 -12.96 6.70 20.06
CA TYR A 382 -11.73 7.48 19.92
C TYR A 382 -11.28 7.70 18.47
N VAL A 383 -11.99 7.11 17.50
CA VAL A 383 -11.62 7.14 16.08
C VAL A 383 -12.72 7.79 15.25
N GLN A 384 -12.35 8.78 14.44
CA GLN A 384 -13.27 9.48 13.57
C GLN A 384 -13.36 8.87 12.17
N MET A 385 -12.19 8.60 11.54
CA MET A 385 -12.15 8.13 10.15
C MET A 385 -10.80 7.49 9.80
N PHE A 386 -10.79 6.74 8.71
CA PHE A 386 -9.58 6.24 8.05
C PHE A 386 -9.44 6.83 6.65
N HIS A 387 -8.20 7.06 6.25
CA HIS A 387 -7.85 7.55 4.91
C HIS A 387 -6.74 6.71 4.31
N ALA A 388 -6.71 6.63 2.99
CA ALA A 388 -5.62 5.97 2.28
C ALA A 388 -5.17 6.80 1.07
N PHE A 389 -3.90 6.70 0.74
CA PHE A 389 -3.25 7.46 -0.33
C PHE A 389 -2.32 6.55 -1.11
N LEU A 390 -2.27 6.76 -2.42
CA LEU A 390 -1.32 6.09 -3.30
C LEU A 390 -0.31 7.09 -3.85
N ALA A 391 0.95 6.70 -3.85
CA ALA A 391 1.95 7.42 -4.65
C ALA A 391 1.68 7.30 -6.14
N MET A 392 2.16 8.28 -6.90
CA MET A 392 2.08 8.26 -8.35
C MET A 392 2.93 7.15 -8.95
N SER A 393 2.54 6.71 -10.14
CA SER A 393 3.28 5.76 -10.98
C SER A 393 3.59 6.39 -12.33
N LYS A 394 4.49 5.78 -13.09
CA LYS A 394 4.82 6.26 -14.42
C LYS A 394 3.56 6.34 -15.30
N GLY A 395 3.27 7.53 -15.82
CA GLY A 395 2.10 7.81 -16.66
C GLY A 395 0.77 8.00 -15.89
N GLN A 396 0.75 7.80 -14.58
CA GLN A 396 -0.46 7.97 -13.77
C GLN A 396 -0.27 9.14 -12.80
N LEU A 397 -0.78 10.31 -13.17
CA LEU A 397 -0.68 11.55 -12.40
C LEU A 397 -1.85 11.79 -11.45
N LEU A 398 -2.88 10.95 -11.54
CA LEU A 398 -4.08 10.97 -10.72
C LEU A 398 -4.44 9.54 -10.35
N LYS A 399 -4.75 9.31 -9.07
CA LYS A 399 -5.19 8.02 -8.54
C LYS A 399 -6.27 8.20 -7.50
N ALA A 400 -7.05 7.16 -7.26
CA ALA A 400 -8.09 7.15 -6.25
C ALA A 400 -7.91 5.98 -5.27
N THR A 401 -8.28 6.19 -4.02
CA THR A 401 -8.39 5.16 -2.99
C THR A 401 -9.73 5.26 -2.30
N ILE A 402 -10.28 4.12 -1.93
CA ILE A 402 -11.56 4.00 -1.24
C ILE A 402 -11.32 3.23 0.05
N CYS A 403 -11.84 3.72 1.14
CA CYS A 403 -11.95 2.98 2.38
C CYS A 403 -13.25 3.36 3.10
N SER A 404 -13.74 2.52 3.98
CA SER A 404 -14.92 2.86 4.77
C SER A 404 -14.70 2.52 6.24
N TYR A 405 -15.34 3.29 7.07
CA TYR A 405 -15.38 3.10 8.51
C TYR A 405 -16.79 3.44 9.01
N GLN A 406 -17.34 2.56 9.82
CA GLN A 406 -18.76 2.63 10.24
C GLN A 406 -19.71 2.78 9.04
N ASP A 407 -20.50 3.82 8.99
CA ASP A 407 -21.48 4.11 7.93
C ASP A 407 -20.98 5.04 6.82
N THR A 408 -19.72 5.47 6.91
CA THR A 408 -19.13 6.48 6.02
C THR A 408 -18.04 5.88 5.13
N LEU A 409 -18.11 6.19 3.84
CA LEU A 409 -17.11 5.82 2.86
C LEU A 409 -16.33 7.07 2.45
N ALA A 410 -14.99 6.99 2.55
CA ALA A 410 -14.07 8.01 2.08
C ALA A 410 -13.51 7.63 0.71
N ILE A 411 -13.60 8.54 -0.23
CA ILE A 411 -12.95 8.48 -1.53
C ILE A 411 -11.84 9.52 -1.53
N THR A 412 -10.60 9.08 -1.67
CA THR A 412 -9.43 9.96 -1.65
C THR A 412 -8.77 10.00 -3.01
N PHE A 413 -8.70 11.15 -3.62
CA PHE A 413 -7.88 11.39 -4.79
C PHE A 413 -6.50 11.87 -4.40
N SER A 414 -5.48 11.27 -5.01
CA SER A 414 -4.08 11.68 -4.95
C SER A 414 -3.69 12.18 -6.33
N SER A 415 -3.10 13.39 -6.45
CA SER A 415 -2.82 14.02 -7.73
C SER A 415 -1.48 14.74 -7.74
N MET A 416 -0.84 14.74 -8.92
CA MET A 416 0.26 15.64 -9.29
C MET A 416 -0.18 16.70 -10.31
N LEU A 417 -1.49 16.81 -10.59
CA LEU A 417 -2.06 17.80 -11.49
C LEU A 417 -2.50 19.04 -10.71
N ALA A 418 -2.23 20.21 -11.24
CA ALA A 418 -2.62 21.50 -10.65
C ALA A 418 -4.14 21.69 -10.67
N GLU A 419 -4.80 21.14 -11.67
CA GLU A 419 -6.25 21.23 -11.84
C GLU A 419 -6.97 19.98 -11.34
N ALA A 420 -8.19 20.16 -10.81
CA ALA A 420 -9.01 19.11 -10.23
C ALA A 420 -10.29 18.81 -11.06
N HIS A 421 -10.23 18.92 -12.39
CA HIS A 421 -11.40 18.76 -13.26
C HIS A 421 -12.04 17.36 -13.13
N VAL A 422 -11.24 16.32 -13.23
CA VAL A 422 -11.72 14.93 -13.13
C VAL A 422 -12.32 14.65 -11.75
N GLN A 423 -11.68 15.11 -10.68
CA GLN A 423 -12.17 14.93 -9.31
C GLN A 423 -13.50 15.70 -9.13
N ARG A 424 -13.58 16.92 -9.66
CA ARG A 424 -14.80 17.75 -9.64
C ARG A 424 -15.94 17.09 -10.40
N ALA A 425 -15.68 16.57 -11.61
CA ALA A 425 -16.69 15.84 -12.37
C ALA A 425 -17.17 14.59 -11.66
N PHE A 426 -16.25 13.85 -11.03
CA PHE A 426 -16.58 12.66 -10.24
C PHE A 426 -17.54 12.99 -9.10
N PHE A 427 -17.23 13.97 -8.25
CA PHE A 427 -18.10 14.31 -7.12
C PHE A 427 -19.41 14.96 -7.55
N ARG A 428 -19.40 15.75 -8.64
CA ARG A 428 -20.64 16.28 -9.22
C ARG A 428 -21.57 15.19 -9.75
N GLN A 429 -21.01 14.10 -10.30
CA GLN A 429 -21.82 12.96 -10.73
C GLN A 429 -22.44 12.25 -9.53
N LEU A 430 -21.69 12.03 -8.45
CA LEU A 430 -22.24 11.47 -7.22
C LEU A 430 -23.42 12.33 -6.69
N ALA A 431 -23.24 13.65 -6.68
CA ALA A 431 -24.29 14.58 -6.26
C ALA A 431 -25.51 14.55 -7.22
N ALA A 432 -25.29 14.46 -8.54
CA ALA A 432 -26.36 14.33 -9.52
C ALA A 432 -27.16 13.04 -9.34
N ASP A 433 -26.52 11.96 -8.87
CA ASP A 433 -27.17 10.70 -8.54
C ASP A 433 -27.93 10.76 -7.20
N GLY A 434 -27.91 11.90 -6.49
CA GLY A 434 -28.63 12.14 -5.24
C GLY A 434 -27.84 11.86 -3.98
N LEU A 435 -26.51 11.74 -4.05
CA LEU A 435 -25.68 11.56 -2.89
C LEU A 435 -25.28 12.92 -2.27
N GLU A 436 -25.36 13.01 -0.97
CA GLU A 436 -24.72 14.09 -0.22
C GLU A 436 -23.21 13.81 -0.12
N VAL A 437 -22.39 14.75 -0.61
CA VAL A 437 -20.93 14.60 -0.64
C VAL A 437 -20.29 15.73 0.12
N THR A 438 -19.58 15.41 1.21
CA THR A 438 -18.72 16.37 1.90
C THR A 438 -17.30 16.28 1.32
N ILE A 439 -16.69 17.41 1.01
CA ILE A 439 -15.36 17.44 0.35
C ILE A 439 -14.37 18.22 1.22
N GLU A 440 -13.19 17.65 1.38
CA GLU A 440 -12.03 18.27 2.01
C GLU A 440 -10.82 18.18 1.07
N SER A 441 -10.00 19.24 1.06
CA SER A 441 -8.77 19.24 0.29
C SER A 441 -7.62 19.86 1.07
N ASN A 442 -6.39 19.55 0.64
CA ASN A 442 -5.21 20.19 1.21
C ASN A 442 -4.85 21.55 0.57
N GLY A 443 -5.73 22.10 -0.28
CA GLY A 443 -5.64 23.46 -0.78
C GLY A 443 -4.53 23.75 -1.80
N VAL A 444 -3.93 22.73 -2.41
CA VAL A 444 -2.83 22.94 -3.39
C VAL A 444 -3.32 23.11 -4.85
N TYR A 445 -4.61 23.00 -5.08
CA TYR A 445 -5.20 23.12 -6.42
C TYR A 445 -5.47 24.58 -6.79
N VAL A 446 -5.34 24.87 -8.07
CA VAL A 446 -5.61 26.18 -8.68
C VAL A 446 -7.08 26.29 -9.10
#